data_e2058eed333a946302a24babe8b5b48e
#
_entry.id   e2058eed333a946302a24babe8b5b48e
#
_cell.length_a   1.000
_cell.length_b   1.000
_cell.length_c   1.000
_cell.angle_alpha   90.00
_cell.angle_beta   90.00
_cell.angle_gamma   90.00
#
_symmetry.space_group_name_H-M   'P 1'
#
loop_
_entity.id
_entity.type
_entity.pdbx_description
1 polymer ?
#
loop_
_entity_poly.entity_id
_entity_poly.type
_entity_poly.pdbx_seq_one_letter_code
_entity_poly.pdbx_strand_id
1 'polypeptide(L)'
;IMKKIGLGLFLMMSMAAFSAPNFVDVNRIRKDGYTIYQDIDSTFAFTQETNEMKVAVTLYFSNEGSPKAVKDIFKKVAPSNLRLLGEMENSRAYIQKFYESSTGKYMYNIIAKREKVKGCYVTALLTVNGEVSEKKLSRMTDIVITNVEQYLRK
;
A
#
# COMPACT_ATOMS: atom_id res chain seq x y z
N ILE A 1 18.68 -18.53 27.11
CA ILE A 1 19.80 -17.61 26.87
C ILE A 1 20.05 -17.47 25.39
N MET A 2 20.12 -18.55 24.63
CA MET A 2 20.30 -18.52 23.18
C MET A 2 19.15 -17.84 22.45
N LYS A 3 17.90 -18.00 22.91
CA LYS A 3 16.73 -17.31 22.33
C LYS A 3 16.78 -15.79 22.49
N LYS A 4 17.31 -15.29 23.61
CA LYS A 4 17.43 -13.85 23.85
C LYS A 4 18.54 -13.23 22.99
N ILE A 5 19.64 -13.93 22.80
CA ILE A 5 20.73 -13.46 21.94
C ILE A 5 20.28 -13.48 20.46
N GLY A 6 19.59 -14.53 20.02
CA GLY A 6 19.06 -14.64 18.68
C GLY A 6 18.02 -13.55 18.36
N LEU A 7 17.15 -13.22 19.33
CA LEU A 7 16.17 -12.17 19.17
C LEU A 7 16.82 -10.79 19.10
N GLY A 8 17.81 -10.53 19.94
CA GLY A 8 18.56 -9.27 19.91
C GLY A 8 19.32 -9.08 18.60
N LEU A 9 19.96 -10.16 18.11
CA LEU A 9 20.67 -10.13 16.84
C LEU A 9 19.69 -9.91 15.67
N PHE A 10 18.54 -10.56 15.70
CA PHE A 10 17.49 -10.40 14.70
C PHE A 10 16.96 -8.97 14.68
N LEU A 11 16.70 -8.37 15.84
CA LEU A 11 16.26 -6.98 15.96
C LEU A 11 17.32 -6.01 15.44
N MET A 12 18.60 -6.24 15.74
CA MET A 12 19.69 -5.43 15.21
C MET A 12 19.83 -5.58 13.70
N MET A 13 19.69 -6.77 13.17
CA MET A 13 19.70 -7.03 11.72
C MET A 13 18.49 -6.38 11.05
N SER A 14 17.31 -6.44 11.67
CA SER A 14 16.12 -5.75 11.17
C SER A 14 16.30 -4.24 11.15
N MET A 15 16.92 -3.67 12.18
CA MET A 15 17.23 -2.24 12.24
C MET A 15 18.29 -1.84 11.22
N ALA A 16 19.31 -2.68 11.00
CA ALA A 16 20.34 -2.46 9.98
C ALA A 16 19.84 -2.68 8.56
N ALA A 17 18.87 -3.61 8.38
CA ALA A 17 18.23 -3.88 7.09
C ALA A 17 17.11 -2.89 6.75
N PHE A 18 16.81 -1.92 7.65
CA PHE A 18 15.86 -0.84 7.43
C PHE A 18 16.46 0.18 6.44
N SER A 19 16.63 -0.27 5.21
CA SER A 19 17.18 0.53 4.13
C SER A 19 16.07 0.90 3.14
N ALA A 20 15.03 1.58 3.64
CA ALA A 20 14.09 2.23 2.73
C ALA A 20 14.90 3.11 1.78
N PRO A 21 14.55 3.16 0.48
CA PRO A 21 15.24 4.04 -0.44
C PRO A 21 15.31 5.47 0.08
N ASN A 22 16.38 6.18 -0.20
CA ASN A 22 16.62 7.54 0.30
C ASN A 22 15.49 8.52 -0.03
N PHE A 23 14.71 8.25 -1.06
CA PHE A 23 13.60 9.10 -1.46
C PHE A 23 12.32 8.86 -0.65
N VAL A 24 12.28 7.85 0.24
CA VAL A 24 11.13 7.60 1.12
C VAL A 24 11.34 8.28 2.46
N ASP A 25 10.41 9.16 2.85
CA ASP A 25 10.44 9.85 4.12
C ASP A 25 9.83 9.01 5.25
N VAL A 26 10.62 8.07 5.75
CA VAL A 26 10.20 7.10 6.78
C VAL A 26 9.76 7.80 8.07
N ASN A 27 10.48 8.83 8.48
CA ASN A 27 10.17 9.57 9.70
C ASN A 27 8.81 10.25 9.63
N ARG A 28 8.47 10.85 8.49
CA ARG A 28 7.18 11.49 8.29
C ARG A 28 6.04 10.47 8.26
N ILE A 29 6.25 9.31 7.63
CA ILE A 29 5.29 8.21 7.61
C ILE A 29 4.92 7.82 9.05
N ARG A 30 5.93 7.60 9.91
CA ARG A 30 5.71 7.27 11.33
C ARG A 30 5.05 8.39 12.09
N LYS A 31 5.47 9.64 11.87
CA LYS A 31 4.91 10.82 12.53
C LYS A 31 3.42 10.98 12.21
N ASP A 32 3.01 10.64 11.00
CA ASP A 32 1.61 10.70 10.56
C ASP A 32 0.76 9.53 11.07
N GLY A 33 1.33 8.66 11.91
CA GLY A 33 0.60 7.60 12.59
C GLY A 33 0.56 6.25 11.87
N TYR A 34 1.37 6.09 10.83
CA TYR A 34 1.48 4.80 10.13
C TYR A 34 2.44 3.87 10.84
N THR A 35 2.13 2.58 10.80
CA THR A 35 3.01 1.50 11.21
C THR A 35 3.64 0.86 9.98
N ILE A 36 4.96 0.76 9.97
CA ILE A 36 5.70 0.09 8.89
C ILE A 36 5.71 -1.40 9.20
N TYR A 37 5.23 -2.22 8.26
CA TYR A 37 5.17 -3.66 8.45
C TYR A 37 6.00 -4.46 7.45
N GLN A 38 6.51 -3.83 6.42
CA GLN A 38 7.38 -4.47 5.44
C GLN A 38 8.39 -3.48 4.89
N ASP A 39 9.66 -3.87 4.92
CA ASP A 39 10.78 -3.12 4.37
C ASP A 39 11.80 -4.13 3.83
N ILE A 40 11.62 -4.48 2.58
CA ILE A 40 12.50 -5.39 1.84
C ILE A 40 12.90 -4.73 0.52
N ASP A 41 13.90 -5.27 -0.16
CA ASP A 41 14.51 -4.64 -1.34
C ASP A 41 13.53 -4.21 -2.44
N SER A 42 12.42 -4.93 -2.60
CA SER A 42 11.47 -4.68 -3.68
C SER A 42 10.16 -4.04 -3.22
N THR A 43 9.91 -3.96 -1.90
CA THR A 43 8.66 -3.39 -1.37
C THR A 43 8.85 -2.68 -0.05
N PHE A 44 8.11 -1.60 0.14
CA PHE A 44 8.00 -0.90 1.40
C PHE A 44 6.52 -0.70 1.72
N ALA A 45 6.07 -1.17 2.86
CA ALA A 45 4.65 -1.17 3.17
C ALA A 45 4.36 -0.64 4.57
N PHE A 46 3.32 0.15 4.66
CA PHE A 46 2.88 0.77 5.92
C PHE A 46 1.37 0.85 5.98
N THR A 47 0.83 0.86 7.18
CA THR A 47 -0.61 0.78 7.41
C THR A 47 -1.07 1.71 8.50
N GLN A 48 -2.30 2.17 8.37
CA GLN A 48 -3.00 2.94 9.38
C GLN A 48 -4.44 2.45 9.47
N GLU A 49 -4.97 2.36 10.68
CA GLU A 49 -6.32 1.87 10.90
C GLU A 49 -7.09 2.84 11.81
N THR A 50 -8.30 3.14 11.40
CA THR A 50 -9.30 3.85 12.19
C THR A 50 -10.50 2.93 12.39
N ASN A 51 -11.49 3.36 13.17
CA ASN A 51 -12.72 2.58 13.37
C ASN A 51 -13.51 2.35 12.07
N GLU A 52 -13.32 3.22 11.09
CA GLU A 52 -14.09 3.20 9.85
C GLU A 52 -13.34 2.58 8.67
N MET A 53 -12.03 2.65 8.69
CA MET A 53 -11.24 2.29 7.52
C MET A 53 -9.82 1.86 7.89
N LYS A 54 -9.32 0.88 7.18
CA LYS A 54 -7.90 0.52 7.18
C LYS A 54 -7.29 0.92 5.84
N VAL A 55 -6.14 1.59 5.89
CA VAL A 55 -5.35 1.94 4.72
C VAL A 55 -4.03 1.18 4.77
N ALA A 56 -3.77 0.34 3.78
CA ALA A 56 -2.51 -0.36 3.64
C ALA A 56 -1.82 0.13 2.36
N VAL A 57 -0.72 0.85 2.52
CA VAL A 57 0.05 1.38 1.40
C VAL A 57 1.22 0.46 1.11
N THR A 58 1.44 0.14 -0.15
CA THR A 58 2.62 -0.60 -0.60
C THR A 58 3.29 0.16 -1.73
N LEU A 59 4.57 0.40 -1.55
CA LEU A 59 5.44 0.95 -2.59
C LEU A 59 6.21 -0.22 -3.19
N TYR A 60 6.08 -0.41 -4.49
CA TYR A 60 6.84 -1.42 -5.23
C TYR A 60 7.97 -0.74 -5.99
N PHE A 61 9.16 -1.32 -5.90
CA PHE A 61 10.34 -0.81 -6.57
C PHE A 61 10.76 -1.76 -7.69
N SER A 62 10.77 -1.27 -8.92
CA SER A 62 11.16 -2.07 -10.07
C SER A 62 11.65 -1.17 -11.20
N ASN A 63 12.72 -1.58 -11.85
CA ASN A 63 13.21 -0.92 -13.07
C ASN A 63 12.41 -1.35 -14.31
N GLU A 64 11.67 -2.44 -14.17
CA GLU A 64 10.84 -3.01 -15.24
C GLU A 64 9.41 -3.12 -14.74
N GLY A 65 8.50 -2.44 -15.38
CA GLY A 65 7.10 -2.52 -15.00
C GLY A 65 6.33 -1.26 -15.38
N SER A 66 5.09 -1.25 -14.94
CA SER A 66 4.17 -0.13 -15.14
C SER A 66 3.07 -0.19 -14.08
N PRO A 67 2.36 0.91 -13.83
CA PRO A 67 1.18 0.87 -12.97
C PRO A 67 0.13 -0.15 -13.42
N LYS A 68 -0.06 -0.29 -14.72
CA LYS A 68 -0.98 -1.28 -15.28
C LYS A 68 -0.53 -2.71 -14.98
N ALA A 69 0.76 -3.00 -15.07
CA ALA A 69 1.30 -4.32 -14.74
C ALA A 69 1.09 -4.65 -13.25
N VAL A 70 1.29 -3.67 -12.35
CA VAL A 70 1.04 -3.83 -10.92
C VAL A 70 -0.43 -4.16 -10.66
N LYS A 71 -1.34 -3.46 -11.33
CA LYS A 71 -2.78 -3.74 -11.27
C LYS A 71 -3.10 -5.18 -11.67
N ASP A 72 -2.56 -5.61 -12.79
CA ASP A 72 -2.82 -6.95 -13.34
C ASP A 72 -2.25 -8.06 -12.43
N ILE A 73 -1.09 -7.83 -11.82
CA ILE A 73 -0.49 -8.77 -10.86
C ILE A 73 -1.39 -8.92 -9.64
N PHE A 74 -1.87 -7.83 -9.06
CA PHE A 74 -2.74 -7.89 -7.88
C PHE A 74 -4.00 -8.71 -8.17
N LYS A 75 -4.61 -8.50 -9.32
CA LYS A 75 -5.79 -9.25 -9.75
C LYS A 75 -5.52 -10.77 -9.83
N LYS A 76 -4.32 -11.16 -10.27
CA LYS A 76 -3.94 -12.58 -10.38
C LYS A 76 -3.64 -13.24 -9.05
N VAL A 77 -3.04 -12.51 -8.11
CA VAL A 77 -2.56 -13.07 -6.83
C VAL A 77 -3.54 -12.83 -5.67
N ALA A 78 -4.64 -12.14 -5.91
CA ALA A 78 -5.63 -11.87 -4.87
C ALA A 78 -6.12 -13.18 -4.24
N PRO A 79 -6.23 -13.24 -2.89
CA PRO A 79 -6.73 -14.43 -2.19
C PRO A 79 -8.13 -14.82 -2.67
N SER A 80 -8.46 -16.11 -2.57
CA SER A 80 -9.75 -16.65 -3.03
C SER A 80 -10.96 -16.08 -2.28
N ASN A 81 -10.76 -15.57 -1.06
CA ASN A 81 -11.82 -14.90 -0.29
C ASN A 81 -12.09 -13.47 -0.75
N LEU A 82 -11.28 -12.93 -1.66
CA LEU A 82 -11.51 -11.64 -2.30
C LEU A 82 -12.16 -11.85 -3.65
N ARG A 83 -13.41 -11.40 -3.78
CA ARG A 83 -14.15 -11.45 -5.03
C ARG A 83 -14.09 -10.10 -5.73
N LEU A 84 -13.57 -10.06 -6.95
CA LEU A 84 -13.55 -8.85 -7.76
C LEU A 84 -14.98 -8.50 -8.20
N LEU A 85 -15.46 -7.33 -7.79
CA LEU A 85 -16.79 -6.84 -8.12
C LEU A 85 -16.79 -5.91 -9.33
N GLY A 86 -15.69 -5.23 -9.59
CA GLY A 86 -15.57 -4.31 -10.70
C GLY A 86 -14.26 -3.55 -10.69
N GLU A 87 -14.04 -2.84 -11.78
CA GLU A 87 -12.88 -2.00 -11.98
C GLU A 87 -13.34 -0.63 -12.45
N MET A 88 -12.65 0.40 -11.99
CA MET A 88 -12.84 1.77 -12.45
C MET A 88 -11.52 2.48 -12.49
N GLU A 89 -11.49 3.66 -13.07
CA GLU A 89 -10.31 4.52 -13.06
C GLU A 89 -10.73 5.99 -13.08
N ASN A 90 -9.85 6.82 -12.58
CA ASN A 90 -9.92 8.27 -12.78
C ASN A 90 -8.62 8.73 -13.42
N SER A 91 -8.40 10.05 -13.51
CA SER A 91 -7.17 10.60 -14.12
C SER A 91 -5.89 10.21 -13.39
N ARG A 92 -5.96 9.81 -12.10
CA ARG A 92 -4.81 9.57 -11.24
C ARG A 92 -4.56 8.12 -10.89
N ALA A 93 -5.59 7.26 -11.00
CA ALA A 93 -5.47 5.89 -10.51
C ALA A 93 -6.33 4.89 -11.26
N TYR A 94 -5.89 3.63 -11.24
CA TYR A 94 -6.73 2.45 -11.44
C TYR A 94 -7.31 2.03 -10.09
N ILE A 95 -8.56 1.60 -10.05
CA ILE A 95 -9.24 1.18 -8.83
C ILE A 95 -9.94 -0.15 -9.08
N GLN A 96 -9.64 -1.13 -8.23
CA GLN A 96 -10.27 -2.45 -8.27
C GLN A 96 -11.10 -2.62 -7.00
N LYS A 97 -12.36 -2.97 -7.17
CA LYS A 97 -13.30 -3.17 -6.07
C LYS A 97 -13.44 -4.65 -5.77
N PHE A 98 -13.21 -5.02 -4.51
CA PHE A 98 -13.34 -6.39 -4.02
C PHE A 98 -14.34 -6.46 -2.87
N TYR A 99 -14.93 -7.62 -2.72
CA TYR A 99 -15.69 -8.01 -1.54
C TYR A 99 -14.97 -9.15 -0.83
N GLU A 100 -14.72 -8.99 0.45
CA GLU A 100 -14.08 -10.01 1.27
C GLU A 100 -15.13 -10.86 1.97
N SER A 101 -15.28 -12.09 1.53
CA SER A 101 -16.34 -12.98 2.03
C SER A 101 -16.15 -13.38 3.50
N SER A 102 -14.90 -13.45 3.97
CA SER A 102 -14.59 -13.84 5.34
C SER A 102 -15.01 -12.80 6.39
N THR A 103 -15.04 -11.51 6.03
CA THR A 103 -15.34 -10.42 6.96
C THR A 103 -16.57 -9.62 6.58
N GLY A 104 -17.08 -9.77 5.35
CA GLY A 104 -18.17 -8.95 4.82
C GLY A 104 -17.75 -7.52 4.48
N LYS A 105 -16.46 -7.24 4.39
CA LYS A 105 -15.94 -5.90 4.11
C LYS A 105 -15.70 -5.70 2.63
N TYR A 106 -15.68 -4.43 2.23
CA TYR A 106 -15.29 -4.02 0.89
C TYR A 106 -13.84 -3.56 0.90
N MET A 107 -13.10 -3.93 -0.14
CA MET A 107 -11.71 -3.56 -0.30
C MET A 107 -11.52 -2.90 -1.67
N TYR A 108 -10.84 -1.76 -1.67
CA TYR A 108 -10.56 -1.01 -2.89
C TYR A 108 -9.05 -0.93 -3.07
N ASN A 109 -8.56 -1.59 -4.13
CA ASN A 109 -7.14 -1.53 -4.48
C ASN A 109 -6.90 -0.39 -5.44
N ILE A 110 -6.10 0.57 -5.02
CA ILE A 110 -5.79 1.79 -5.74
C ILE A 110 -4.35 1.70 -6.25
N ILE A 111 -4.14 1.90 -7.54
CA ILE A 111 -2.83 1.93 -8.16
C ILE A 111 -2.64 3.29 -8.83
N ALA A 112 -1.69 4.09 -8.36
CA ALA A 112 -1.39 5.39 -8.95
C ALA A 112 -0.87 5.23 -10.37
N LYS A 113 -1.40 6.01 -11.30
CA LYS A 113 -0.98 6.01 -12.71
C LYS A 113 0.36 6.68 -12.93
N ARG A 114 0.72 7.63 -12.06
CA ARG A 114 1.96 8.39 -12.15
C ARG A 114 3.04 7.80 -11.26
N GLU A 115 4.23 7.66 -11.82
CA GLU A 115 5.43 7.37 -11.05
C GLU A 115 6.09 8.71 -10.65
N LYS A 116 5.76 9.22 -9.47
CA LYS A 116 6.40 10.43 -8.95
C LYS A 116 7.91 10.28 -8.86
N VAL A 117 8.35 9.10 -8.45
CA VAL A 117 9.75 8.66 -8.52
C VAL A 117 9.80 7.48 -9.49
N LYS A 118 10.62 7.58 -10.51
CA LYS A 118 10.74 6.54 -11.53
C LYS A 118 11.08 5.20 -10.90
N GLY A 119 10.35 4.17 -11.28
CA GLY A 119 10.54 2.82 -10.74
C GLY A 119 9.87 2.59 -9.38
N CYS A 120 9.18 3.59 -8.82
CA CYS A 120 8.41 3.45 -7.59
C CYS A 120 6.91 3.50 -7.91
N TYR A 121 6.23 2.38 -7.68
CA TYR A 121 4.79 2.26 -7.94
C TYR A 121 4.03 2.34 -6.63
N VAL A 122 3.11 3.30 -6.54
CA VAL A 122 2.30 3.55 -5.35
C VAL A 122 1.00 2.77 -5.45
N THR A 123 0.74 1.94 -4.45
CA THR A 123 -0.54 1.25 -4.30
C THR A 123 -1.10 1.48 -2.90
N ALA A 124 -2.42 1.45 -2.79
CA ALA A 124 -3.09 1.52 -1.49
C ALA A 124 -4.31 0.62 -1.50
N LEU A 125 -4.48 -0.16 -0.44
CA LEU A 125 -5.64 -1.01 -0.24
C LEU A 125 -6.49 -0.41 0.88
N LEU A 126 -7.69 0.03 0.54
CA LEU A 126 -8.67 0.56 1.51
C LEU A 126 -9.62 -0.56 1.89
N THR A 127 -9.74 -0.83 3.19
CA THR A 127 -10.72 -1.79 3.72
C THR A 127 -11.76 -1.03 4.51
N VAL A 128 -13.04 -1.17 4.14
CA VAL A 128 -14.17 -0.44 4.74
C VAL A 128 -15.33 -1.39 5.03
N ASN A 129 -16.17 -1.01 6.01
CA ASN A 129 -17.30 -1.83 6.42
C ASN A 129 -18.45 -1.81 5.42
N GLY A 130 -18.64 -0.71 4.70
CA GLY A 130 -19.73 -0.54 3.74
C GLY A 130 -19.25 -0.08 2.38
N GLU A 131 -20.05 -0.34 1.36
CA GLU A 131 -19.75 0.06 0.00
C GLU A 131 -19.66 1.57 -0.14
N VAL A 132 -18.62 2.06 -0.80
CA VAL A 132 -18.39 3.49 -1.05
C VAL A 132 -18.89 3.84 -2.45
N SER A 133 -19.60 4.98 -2.58
CA SER A 133 -20.02 5.48 -3.88
C SER A 133 -18.83 5.82 -4.76
N GLU A 134 -18.98 5.71 -6.07
CA GLU A 134 -17.89 6.01 -7.02
C GLU A 134 -17.34 7.42 -6.85
N LYS A 135 -18.21 8.40 -6.65
CA LYS A 135 -17.82 9.81 -6.45
C LYS A 135 -16.98 9.99 -5.19
N LYS A 136 -17.40 9.37 -4.07
CA LYS A 136 -16.66 9.43 -2.81
C LYS A 136 -15.34 8.67 -2.94
N LEU A 137 -15.35 7.52 -3.59
CA LEU A 137 -14.17 6.70 -3.81
C LEU A 137 -13.12 7.45 -4.63
N SER A 138 -13.53 8.14 -5.69
CA SER A 138 -12.62 8.94 -6.51
C SER A 138 -11.94 10.04 -5.69
N ARG A 139 -12.68 10.72 -4.82
CA ARG A 139 -12.11 11.75 -3.92
C ARG A 139 -11.16 11.14 -2.89
N MET A 140 -11.53 10.04 -2.28
CA MET A 140 -10.68 9.33 -1.33
C MET A 140 -9.38 8.88 -1.99
N THR A 141 -9.46 8.37 -3.20
CA THR A 141 -8.31 7.95 -4.00
C THR A 141 -7.34 9.10 -4.23
N ASP A 142 -7.85 10.26 -4.63
CA ASP A 142 -7.01 11.44 -4.88
C ASP A 142 -6.32 11.91 -3.59
N ILE A 143 -7.02 11.89 -2.47
CA ILE A 143 -6.46 12.25 -1.16
C ILE A 143 -5.35 11.28 -0.76
N VAL A 144 -5.59 9.97 -0.87
CA VAL A 144 -4.61 8.94 -0.51
C VAL A 144 -3.36 9.08 -1.36
N ILE A 145 -3.49 9.20 -2.68
CA ILE A 145 -2.35 9.37 -3.58
C ILE A 145 -1.57 10.63 -3.23
N THR A 146 -2.25 11.75 -3.05
CA THR A 146 -1.60 13.02 -2.71
C THR A 146 -0.81 12.89 -1.40
N ASN A 147 -1.39 12.27 -0.38
CA ASN A 147 -0.72 12.07 0.91
C ASN A 147 0.50 11.16 0.79
N VAL A 148 0.37 10.05 0.06
CA VAL A 148 1.48 9.10 -0.11
C VAL A 148 2.61 9.72 -0.92
N GLU A 149 2.29 10.48 -1.96
CA GLU A 149 3.30 11.13 -2.78
C GLU A 149 4.14 12.16 -1.99
N GLN A 150 3.59 12.74 -0.91
CA GLN A 150 4.35 13.62 -0.02
C GLN A 150 5.47 12.90 0.73
N TYR A 151 5.38 11.59 0.89
CA TYR A 151 6.43 10.77 1.50
C TYR A 151 7.54 10.42 0.52
N LEU A 152 7.37 10.73 -0.75
CA LEU A 152 8.34 10.46 -1.80
C LEU A 152 9.05 11.74 -2.19
N ARG A 153 10.38 11.74 -2.05
CA ARG A 153 11.24 12.87 -2.42
C ARG A 153 11.84 12.61 -3.81
N LYS A 154 11.77 13.60 -4.65
CA LYS A 154 12.51 13.53 -5.92
C LYS A 154 13.99 13.71 -5.69
#